data_6b74165cd7c72eb3553e7500a1879124
#
_entry.id   6b74165cd7c72eb3553e7500a1879124
#
_cell.length_a   1.000
_cell.length_b   1.000
_cell.length_c   1.000
_cell.angle_alpha   90.00
_cell.angle_beta   90.00
_cell.angle_gamma   90.00
#
_symmetry.space_group_name_H-M   'P 1'
#
loop_
_entity.id
_entity.type
_entity.pdbx_description
1 polymer ?
#
loop_
_entity_poly.entity_id
_entity_poly.type
_entity_poly.pdbx_seq_one_letter_code
_entity_poly.pdbx_strand_id
1 'polypeptide(L)'
;MKRELDIVIISDVHLGTYGCHAKELLNYLKSIKVGTLILNGDFIDIWQFRKRYFPKEHMQIIQRILRMASRGTKVYYITGNHDDALRRYSDFSSGNIHLRDKLILQLKNKTYWIFHGDIFDASIKYSPIIAKLGGKGYDWLILLNRFINKIRTMFGMPRMSFAKRIKYSVKEAIKFVDDFEETAINLGAEQGYDYVVCGHIHRPQMRTVETKGKKVIYLNSGDWVESLTALEYKWGRWSIYEYDESEYEAISSTMHVQDLNLFNDDDDMDDHEFSPEEIFLDFSRRMMNQRSSAK
;
A
#
# COMPACT_ATOMS: atom_id res chain seq x y z
N MET A 1 -23.43 -7.38 7.50
CA MET A 1 -23.11 -6.36 8.57
C MET A 1 -21.63 -6.00 8.41
N LYS A 2 -21.27 -4.69 8.38
CA LYS A 2 -19.85 -4.28 8.21
C LYS A 2 -19.07 -4.58 9.49
N ARG A 3 -17.81 -5.03 9.34
CA ARG A 3 -16.88 -5.22 10.46
C ARG A 3 -16.46 -3.86 11.01
N GLU A 4 -16.64 -3.64 12.31
CA GLU A 4 -16.21 -2.39 12.96
C GLU A 4 -14.76 -2.53 13.43
N LEU A 5 -13.92 -1.54 13.05
CA LEU A 5 -12.48 -1.49 13.32
C LEU A 5 -12.11 -0.10 13.84
N ASP A 6 -11.15 -0.04 14.74
CA ASP A 6 -10.67 1.23 15.27
C ASP A 6 -9.72 1.91 14.29
N ILE A 7 -8.70 1.15 13.80
CA ILE A 7 -7.70 1.63 12.85
C ILE A 7 -7.46 0.56 11.79
N VAL A 8 -7.29 1.00 10.55
CA VAL A 8 -6.80 0.17 9.43
C VAL A 8 -5.62 0.87 8.77
N ILE A 9 -4.58 0.10 8.44
CA ILE A 9 -3.42 0.57 7.68
C ILE A 9 -3.31 -0.28 6.41
N ILE A 10 -3.29 0.38 5.27
CA ILE A 10 -3.02 -0.22 3.96
C ILE A 10 -1.87 0.54 3.30
N SER A 11 -1.03 -0.13 2.53
CA SER A 11 0.07 0.46 1.77
C SER A 11 0.22 -0.21 0.42
N ASP A 12 1.06 0.36 -0.43
CA ASP A 12 1.51 -0.26 -1.67
C ASP A 12 0.36 -0.75 -2.56
N VAL A 13 -0.62 0.14 -2.77
CA VAL A 13 -1.82 -0.14 -3.58
C VAL A 13 -1.54 0.07 -5.07
N HIS A 14 -0.72 1.07 -5.40
CA HIS A 14 -0.31 1.41 -6.76
C HIS A 14 -1.47 1.64 -7.73
N LEU A 15 -2.46 2.46 -7.33
CA LEU A 15 -3.52 2.88 -8.24
C LEU A 15 -2.93 3.53 -9.50
N GLY A 16 -3.40 3.13 -10.67
CA GLY A 16 -2.83 3.54 -11.96
C GLY A 16 -1.93 2.49 -12.59
N THR A 17 -1.70 1.34 -11.93
CA THR A 17 -0.96 0.22 -12.48
C THR A 17 -1.84 -1.00 -12.79
N TYR A 18 -1.36 -1.88 -13.68
CA TYR A 18 -2.05 -3.15 -13.98
C TYR A 18 -1.94 -4.18 -12.83
N GLY A 19 -1.00 -4.00 -11.90
CA GLY A 19 -0.77 -4.91 -10.78
C GLY A 19 -1.70 -4.68 -9.60
N CYS A 20 -2.42 -3.56 -9.57
CA CYS A 20 -3.32 -3.24 -8.47
C CYS A 20 -4.56 -4.14 -8.48
N HIS A 21 -4.83 -4.82 -7.38
CA HIS A 21 -6.05 -5.60 -7.14
C HIS A 21 -7.20 -4.69 -6.65
N ALA A 22 -7.64 -3.79 -7.54
CA ALA A 22 -8.56 -2.72 -7.21
C ALA A 22 -9.96 -3.22 -6.80
N LYS A 23 -10.46 -4.29 -7.44
CA LYS A 23 -11.76 -4.89 -7.13
C LYS A 23 -11.76 -5.47 -5.70
N GLU A 24 -10.72 -6.19 -5.37
CA GLU A 24 -10.51 -6.83 -4.07
C GLU A 24 -10.39 -5.77 -2.96
N LEU A 25 -9.60 -4.73 -3.18
CA LEU A 25 -9.48 -3.61 -2.24
C LEU A 25 -10.82 -2.88 -2.05
N LEU A 26 -11.57 -2.66 -3.13
CA LEU A 26 -12.87 -2.02 -3.05
C LEU A 26 -13.86 -2.86 -2.23
N ASN A 27 -13.87 -4.19 -2.42
CA ASN A 27 -14.68 -5.11 -1.64
C ASN A 27 -14.29 -5.04 -0.15
N TYR A 28 -13.00 -5.09 0.14
CA TYR A 28 -12.50 -4.93 1.50
C TYR A 28 -12.97 -3.62 2.14
N LEU A 29 -12.76 -2.49 1.47
CA LEU A 29 -13.18 -1.17 1.99
C LEU A 29 -14.71 -1.05 2.15
N LYS A 30 -15.50 -1.77 1.36
CA LYS A 30 -16.96 -1.84 1.52
C LYS A 30 -17.38 -2.69 2.71
N SER A 31 -16.61 -3.72 3.07
CA SER A 31 -16.91 -4.68 4.14
C SER A 31 -16.65 -4.12 5.55
N ILE A 32 -15.95 -2.99 5.67
CA ILE A 32 -15.53 -2.42 6.95
C ILE A 32 -16.19 -1.07 7.25
N LYS A 33 -16.26 -0.75 8.55
CA LYS A 33 -16.49 0.57 9.11
C LYS A 33 -15.35 0.87 10.06
N VAL A 34 -14.55 1.89 9.76
CA VAL A 34 -13.33 2.18 10.50
C VAL A 34 -13.29 3.61 11.01
N GLY A 35 -12.77 3.80 12.23
CA GLY A 35 -12.57 5.11 12.82
C GLY A 35 -11.42 5.88 12.20
N THR A 36 -10.30 5.21 11.93
CA THR A 36 -9.11 5.81 11.30
C THR A 36 -8.56 4.90 10.20
N LEU A 37 -8.44 5.44 9.01
CA LEU A 37 -7.82 4.78 7.85
C LEU A 37 -6.47 5.45 7.56
N ILE A 38 -5.40 4.66 7.50
CA ILE A 38 -4.05 5.15 7.17
C ILE A 38 -3.63 4.51 5.83
N LEU A 39 -3.43 5.36 4.83
CA LEU A 39 -2.86 5.01 3.53
C LEU A 39 -1.36 5.24 3.65
N ASN A 40 -0.58 4.17 3.86
CA ASN A 40 0.82 4.27 4.25
C ASN A 40 1.79 4.21 3.06
N GLY A 41 1.65 5.16 2.13
CA GLY A 41 2.51 5.36 0.98
C GLY A 41 2.20 4.45 -0.22
N ASP A 42 2.67 4.89 -1.38
CA ASP A 42 2.51 4.21 -2.67
C ASP A 42 1.05 3.84 -2.97
N PHE A 43 0.13 4.74 -2.56
CA PHE A 43 -1.28 4.53 -2.78
C PHE A 43 -1.66 4.82 -4.24
N ILE A 44 -1.12 5.91 -4.82
CA ILE A 44 -1.30 6.27 -6.22
C ILE A 44 0.06 6.23 -6.92
N ASP A 45 0.17 5.48 -8.01
CA ASP A 45 1.37 5.51 -8.84
C ASP A 45 1.32 6.70 -9.81
N ILE A 46 1.77 7.87 -9.36
CA ILE A 46 1.77 9.11 -10.15
C ILE A 46 2.62 8.98 -11.42
N TRP A 47 3.66 8.13 -11.40
CA TRP A 47 4.49 7.87 -12.57
C TRP A 47 3.73 7.16 -13.70
N GLN A 48 2.77 6.28 -13.36
CA GLN A 48 1.95 5.57 -14.34
C GLN A 48 0.76 6.39 -14.85
N PHE A 49 0.31 7.41 -14.11
CA PHE A 49 -0.73 8.35 -14.57
C PHE A 49 -0.42 8.95 -15.95
N ARG A 50 0.86 9.12 -16.28
CA ARG A 50 1.30 9.59 -17.60
C ARG A 50 0.94 8.64 -18.74
N LYS A 51 0.61 7.37 -18.46
CA LYS A 51 0.22 6.35 -19.44
C LYS A 51 -1.30 6.29 -19.69
N ARG A 52 -2.09 7.19 -19.12
CA ARG A 52 -3.56 7.26 -19.26
C ARG A 52 -4.28 5.96 -18.88
N TYR A 53 -3.73 5.18 -17.96
CA TYR A 53 -4.38 3.98 -17.43
C TYR A 53 -4.90 4.25 -16.03
N PHE A 54 -6.22 4.44 -15.91
CA PHE A 54 -6.91 4.58 -14.63
C PHE A 54 -8.32 4.01 -14.74
N PRO A 55 -8.50 2.70 -14.55
CA PRO A 55 -9.79 2.02 -14.65
C PRO A 55 -10.84 2.57 -13.69
N LYS A 56 -12.12 2.30 -13.98
CA LYS A 56 -13.26 2.72 -13.15
C LYS A 56 -13.12 2.26 -11.70
N GLU A 57 -12.63 1.05 -11.48
CA GLU A 57 -12.43 0.46 -10.14
C GLU A 57 -11.44 1.28 -9.30
N HIS A 58 -10.38 1.81 -9.92
CA HIS A 58 -9.41 2.69 -9.24
C HIS A 58 -10.08 3.98 -8.76
N MET A 59 -10.93 4.58 -9.60
CA MET A 59 -11.69 5.76 -9.23
C MET A 59 -12.69 5.46 -8.11
N GLN A 60 -13.35 4.32 -8.15
CA GLN A 60 -14.30 3.90 -7.12
C GLN A 60 -13.64 3.74 -5.75
N ILE A 61 -12.36 3.32 -5.68
CA ILE A 61 -11.60 3.28 -4.43
C ILE A 61 -11.44 4.69 -3.86
N ILE A 62 -11.01 5.65 -4.68
CA ILE A 62 -10.85 7.05 -4.26
C ILE A 62 -12.18 7.60 -3.74
N GLN A 63 -13.26 7.43 -4.51
CA GLN A 63 -14.61 7.86 -4.12
C GLN A 63 -15.05 7.20 -2.81
N ARG A 64 -14.76 5.89 -2.63
CA ARG A 64 -15.08 5.18 -1.39
C ARG A 64 -14.37 5.80 -0.20
N ILE A 65 -13.09 6.11 -0.29
CA ILE A 65 -12.30 6.72 0.78
C ILE A 65 -12.81 8.13 1.10
N LEU A 66 -13.14 8.93 0.07
CA LEU A 66 -13.72 10.26 0.26
C LEU A 66 -15.07 10.18 1.00
N ARG A 67 -15.94 9.22 0.66
CA ARG A 67 -17.19 8.98 1.37
C ARG A 67 -16.97 8.49 2.82
N MET A 68 -15.95 7.68 3.07
CA MET A 68 -15.57 7.29 4.44
C MET A 68 -15.16 8.53 5.24
N ALA A 69 -14.36 9.40 4.67
CA ALA A 69 -13.94 10.64 5.30
C ALA A 69 -15.12 11.59 5.57
N SER A 70 -16.04 11.75 4.62
CA SER A 70 -17.24 12.59 4.80
C SER A 70 -18.18 12.06 5.90
N ARG A 71 -18.16 10.75 6.18
CA ARG A 71 -18.94 10.08 7.22
C ARG A 71 -18.21 9.98 8.58
N GLY A 72 -17.06 10.68 8.72
CA GLY A 72 -16.35 10.83 9.99
C GLY A 72 -15.12 9.95 10.17
N THR A 73 -14.78 9.05 9.22
CA THR A 73 -13.50 8.34 9.25
C THR A 73 -12.34 9.33 9.11
N LYS A 74 -11.36 9.31 10.00
CA LYS A 74 -10.11 10.05 9.83
C LYS A 74 -9.23 9.33 8.82
N VAL A 75 -8.83 10.02 7.75
CA VAL A 75 -7.98 9.47 6.72
C VAL A 75 -6.62 10.16 6.76
N TYR A 76 -5.57 9.39 7.03
CA TYR A 76 -4.19 9.84 6.90
C TYR A 76 -3.60 9.28 5.62
N TYR A 77 -3.13 10.14 4.74
CA TYR A 77 -2.37 9.77 3.56
C TYR A 77 -0.90 10.05 3.85
N ILE A 78 -0.10 9.02 3.99
CA ILE A 78 1.35 9.10 4.13
C ILE A 78 1.95 8.92 2.74
N THR A 79 2.93 9.74 2.38
CA THR A 79 3.55 9.69 1.05
C THR A 79 4.62 8.61 0.98
N GLY A 80 4.67 7.91 -0.17
CA GLY A 80 5.74 6.99 -0.54
C GLY A 80 6.58 7.53 -1.70
N ASN A 81 7.38 6.66 -2.32
CA ASN A 81 8.24 7.05 -3.45
C ASN A 81 7.49 7.12 -4.79
N HIS A 82 6.39 6.37 -4.98
CA HIS A 82 5.58 6.44 -6.20
C HIS A 82 4.63 7.65 -6.20
N ASP A 83 4.35 8.22 -5.06
CA ASP A 83 3.53 9.42 -4.89
C ASP A 83 4.27 10.56 -4.18
N ASP A 84 5.60 10.58 -4.27
CA ASP A 84 6.50 11.56 -3.66
C ASP A 84 6.22 13.01 -4.09
N ALA A 85 5.63 13.21 -5.25
CA ALA A 85 5.19 14.51 -5.72
C ALA A 85 4.19 15.19 -4.75
N LEU A 86 3.48 14.41 -3.94
CA LEU A 86 2.58 14.89 -2.89
C LEU A 86 3.32 15.31 -1.62
N ARG A 87 4.57 14.87 -1.40
CA ARG A 87 5.35 15.11 -0.18
C ARG A 87 5.54 16.59 0.15
N ARG A 88 5.65 17.43 -0.88
CA ARG A 88 5.70 18.88 -0.72
C ARG A 88 4.46 19.51 -0.06
N TYR A 89 3.38 18.73 0.06
CA TYR A 89 2.13 19.14 0.69
C TYR A 89 1.83 18.37 1.97
N SER A 90 2.83 17.75 2.59
CA SER A 90 2.69 16.84 3.74
C SER A 90 2.01 17.42 4.97
N ASP A 91 1.86 18.75 5.07
CA ASP A 91 1.14 19.39 6.17
C ASP A 91 -0.30 19.76 5.83
N PHE A 92 -0.77 19.40 4.62
CA PHE A 92 -2.13 19.70 4.19
C PHE A 92 -3.15 18.89 5.01
N SER A 93 -4.26 19.55 5.37
CA SER A 93 -5.42 18.93 6.00
C SER A 93 -6.70 19.58 5.50
N SER A 94 -7.70 18.77 5.17
CA SER A 94 -9.03 19.23 4.77
C SER A 94 -10.08 18.29 5.37
N GLY A 95 -10.88 18.80 6.29
CA GLY A 95 -11.84 18.01 7.04
C GLY A 95 -11.15 16.83 7.76
N ASN A 96 -11.58 15.61 7.45
CA ASN A 96 -11.03 14.39 8.02
C ASN A 96 -9.86 13.81 7.20
N ILE A 97 -9.36 14.50 6.17
CA ILE A 97 -8.25 14.02 5.33
C ILE A 97 -6.99 14.80 5.68
N HIS A 98 -5.91 14.07 5.97
CA HIS A 98 -4.63 14.60 6.41
C HIS A 98 -3.51 14.00 5.57
N LEU A 99 -2.79 14.84 4.80
CA LEU A 99 -1.59 14.43 4.07
C LEU A 99 -0.37 14.61 4.98
N ARG A 100 0.47 13.58 5.11
CA ARG A 100 1.63 13.56 6.00
C ARG A 100 2.79 12.83 5.32
N ASP A 101 4.02 13.13 5.73
CA ASP A 101 5.20 12.36 5.35
C ASP A 101 5.47 11.18 6.30
N LYS A 102 5.09 11.37 7.56
CA LYS A 102 5.08 10.35 8.61
C LYS A 102 4.01 10.68 9.64
N LEU A 103 3.58 9.70 10.41
CA LEU A 103 2.62 9.89 11.49
C LEU A 103 3.18 9.32 12.79
N ILE A 104 3.21 10.15 13.84
CA ILE A 104 3.43 9.69 15.21
C ILE A 104 2.06 9.62 15.88
N LEU A 105 1.65 8.40 16.22
CA LEU A 105 0.36 8.17 16.86
C LEU A 105 0.57 7.70 18.29
N GLN A 106 -0.15 8.30 19.22
CA GLN A 106 -0.21 7.87 20.61
C GLN A 106 -1.48 7.07 20.83
N LEU A 107 -1.36 5.80 21.27
CA LEU A 107 -2.49 4.92 21.49
C LEU A 107 -2.24 4.05 22.74
N LYS A 108 -3.11 4.16 23.76
CA LYS A 108 -2.98 3.40 25.01
C LYS A 108 -1.59 3.46 25.64
N ASN A 109 -1.02 4.66 25.79
CA ASN A 109 0.32 4.92 26.32
C ASN A 109 1.46 4.25 25.51
N LYS A 110 1.21 3.92 24.26
CA LYS A 110 2.19 3.42 23.31
C LYS A 110 2.38 4.40 22.17
N THR A 111 3.61 4.58 21.74
CA THR A 111 3.98 5.48 20.64
C THR A 111 4.26 4.68 19.39
N TYR A 112 3.53 5.02 18.34
CA TYR A 112 3.65 4.40 17.03
C TYR A 112 4.35 5.37 16.08
N TRP A 113 5.38 4.91 15.39
CA TRP A 113 5.99 5.59 14.27
C TRP A 113 5.55 4.91 12.98
N ILE A 114 4.74 5.63 12.21
CA ILE A 114 4.13 5.14 10.97
C ILE A 114 4.70 5.96 9.81
N PHE A 115 5.32 5.31 8.85
CA PHE A 115 5.91 5.91 7.66
C PHE A 115 6.01 4.86 6.56
N HIS A 116 6.18 5.31 5.31
CA HIS A 116 6.21 4.34 4.20
C HIS A 116 7.44 3.42 4.25
N GLY A 117 8.63 3.99 4.25
CA GLY A 117 9.88 3.21 4.31
C GLY A 117 10.94 3.65 3.29
N ASP A 118 10.56 4.29 2.22
CA ASP A 118 11.42 4.74 1.12
C ASP A 118 12.61 5.62 1.54
N ILE A 119 12.55 6.23 2.72
CA ILE A 119 13.66 7.02 3.28
C ILE A 119 14.96 6.20 3.45
N PHE A 120 14.86 4.87 3.50
CA PHE A 120 16.02 4.00 3.65
C PHE A 120 16.66 3.57 2.32
N ASP A 121 15.99 3.80 1.18
CA ASP A 121 16.49 3.41 -0.15
C ASP A 121 17.85 4.03 -0.48
N ALA A 122 18.07 5.28 -0.09
CA ALA A 122 19.34 5.97 -0.29
C ALA A 122 20.48 5.44 0.59
N SER A 123 20.14 4.86 1.75
CA SER A 123 21.09 4.33 2.72
C SER A 123 21.50 2.90 2.40
N ILE A 124 20.65 2.17 1.69
CA ILE A 124 20.85 0.77 1.32
C ILE A 124 21.08 0.76 -0.21
N LYS A 125 22.35 0.60 -0.63
CA LYS A 125 22.74 0.53 -2.07
C LYS A 125 22.05 -0.64 -2.76
N TYR A 126 20.89 -0.39 -3.36
CA TYR A 126 20.11 -1.42 -4.02
C TYR A 126 19.79 -1.11 -5.48
N SER A 127 19.75 -2.16 -6.32
CA SER A 127 19.37 -2.04 -7.73
C SER A 127 17.87 -2.29 -7.89
N PRO A 128 17.08 -1.32 -8.40
CA PRO A 128 15.63 -1.44 -8.56
C PRO A 128 15.16 -2.52 -9.56
N ILE A 129 16.11 -3.20 -10.21
CA ILE A 129 15.82 -4.24 -11.23
C ILE A 129 15.26 -5.52 -10.57
N ILE A 130 15.54 -5.77 -9.29
CA ILE A 130 15.25 -7.06 -8.63
C ILE A 130 13.86 -7.08 -7.99
N ALA A 131 13.35 -5.94 -7.54
CA ALA A 131 12.00 -5.81 -6.99
C ALA A 131 10.87 -6.14 -8.00
N LYS A 132 11.17 -6.14 -9.31
CA LYS A 132 10.21 -6.44 -10.40
C LYS A 132 10.08 -7.93 -10.74
N LEU A 133 10.80 -8.80 -10.06
CA LEU A 133 10.84 -10.24 -10.36
C LEU A 133 10.07 -11.06 -9.31
N GLY A 134 8.84 -10.66 -9.00
CA GLY A 134 7.91 -11.49 -8.23
C GLY A 134 7.65 -12.87 -8.86
N GLY A 135 7.12 -13.83 -8.10
CA GLY A 135 7.09 -15.27 -8.41
C GLY A 135 6.74 -15.70 -9.85
N LYS A 136 5.80 -14.99 -10.53
CA LYS A 136 5.47 -15.26 -11.95
C LYS A 136 6.60 -14.88 -12.92
N GLY A 137 7.44 -13.93 -12.55
CA GLY A 137 8.64 -13.57 -13.33
C GLY A 137 9.73 -14.65 -13.25
N TYR A 138 9.80 -15.40 -12.15
CA TYR A 138 10.76 -16.48 -11.97
C TYR A 138 10.52 -17.65 -12.94
N ASP A 139 9.27 -18.09 -13.07
CA ASP A 139 8.91 -19.17 -14.01
C ASP A 139 9.15 -18.77 -15.46
N TRP A 140 8.83 -17.52 -15.80
CA TRP A 140 9.09 -16.96 -17.14
C TRP A 140 10.58 -16.87 -17.43
N LEU A 141 11.39 -16.50 -16.45
CA LEU A 141 12.86 -16.48 -16.56
C LEU A 141 13.44 -17.88 -16.74
N ILE A 142 12.90 -18.91 -16.09
CA ILE A 142 13.32 -20.30 -16.30
C ILE A 142 13.02 -20.75 -17.73
N LEU A 143 11.82 -20.44 -18.24
CA LEU A 143 11.42 -20.77 -19.62
C LEU A 143 12.29 -20.01 -20.63
N LEU A 144 12.52 -18.73 -20.41
CA LEU A 144 13.39 -17.90 -21.24
C LEU A 144 14.85 -18.41 -21.22
N ASN A 145 15.35 -18.81 -20.06
CA ASN A 145 16.68 -19.42 -19.93
C ASN A 145 16.81 -20.72 -20.72
N ARG A 146 15.78 -21.58 -20.67
CA ARG A 146 15.75 -22.81 -21.47
C ARG A 146 15.76 -22.50 -22.98
N PHE A 147 14.97 -21.53 -23.40
CA PHE A 147 14.88 -21.10 -24.80
C PHE A 147 16.21 -20.50 -25.30
N ILE A 148 16.80 -19.56 -24.55
CA ILE A 148 18.09 -18.94 -24.89
C ILE A 148 19.20 -19.99 -24.93
N ASN A 149 19.25 -20.92 -23.97
CA ASN A 149 20.26 -21.96 -23.97
C ASN A 149 20.09 -22.96 -25.12
N LYS A 150 18.86 -23.22 -25.57
CA LYS A 150 18.60 -24.02 -26.75
C LYS A 150 19.15 -23.36 -28.03
N ILE A 151 18.95 -22.03 -28.16
CA ILE A 151 19.50 -21.25 -29.29
C ILE A 151 21.04 -21.22 -29.21
N ARG A 152 21.61 -20.95 -28.02
CA ARG A 152 23.07 -20.90 -27.85
C ARG A 152 23.75 -22.23 -28.19
N THR A 153 23.18 -23.36 -27.77
CA THR A 153 23.71 -24.68 -28.10
C THR A 153 23.61 -24.98 -29.61
N MET A 154 22.60 -24.47 -30.33
CA MET A 154 22.51 -24.58 -31.79
C MET A 154 23.66 -23.82 -32.53
N PHE A 155 24.14 -22.73 -31.92
CA PHE A 155 25.26 -21.93 -32.46
C PHE A 155 26.62 -22.29 -31.83
N GLY A 156 26.74 -23.46 -31.17
CA GLY A 156 28.04 -23.91 -30.59
C GLY A 156 28.51 -23.09 -29.40
N MET A 157 27.67 -22.22 -28.83
CA MET A 157 28.05 -21.37 -27.71
C MET A 157 27.85 -22.08 -26.36
N PRO A 158 28.72 -21.84 -25.36
CA PRO A 158 28.54 -22.48 -24.02
C PRO A 158 27.24 -22.05 -23.34
N ARG A 159 26.63 -22.96 -22.57
CA ARG A 159 25.40 -22.69 -21.82
C ARG A 159 25.64 -21.57 -20.81
N MET A 160 24.71 -20.65 -20.70
CA MET A 160 24.73 -19.57 -19.74
C MET A 160 23.82 -19.91 -18.57
N SER A 161 24.35 -19.90 -17.35
CA SER A 161 23.56 -20.20 -16.15
C SER A 161 22.99 -18.90 -15.57
N PHE A 162 21.74 -18.59 -15.94
CA PHE A 162 20.99 -17.53 -15.27
C PHE A 162 20.66 -17.90 -13.81
N ALA A 163 20.64 -19.20 -13.46
CA ALA A 163 20.35 -19.66 -12.12
C ALA A 163 21.31 -19.09 -11.05
N LYS A 164 22.62 -18.95 -11.36
CA LYS A 164 23.58 -18.30 -10.45
C LYS A 164 23.24 -16.81 -10.24
N ARG A 165 22.88 -16.11 -11.30
CA ARG A 165 22.54 -14.68 -11.25
C ARG A 165 21.24 -14.45 -10.48
N ILE A 166 20.22 -15.30 -10.72
CA ILE A 166 18.93 -15.27 -10.01
C ILE A 166 19.14 -15.59 -8.52
N LYS A 167 19.91 -16.63 -8.19
CA LYS A 167 20.21 -16.98 -6.80
C LYS A 167 20.93 -15.85 -6.05
N TYR A 168 21.85 -15.17 -6.72
CA TYR A 168 22.55 -14.01 -6.15
C TYR A 168 21.58 -12.85 -5.93
N SER A 169 20.73 -12.55 -6.92
CA SER A 169 19.72 -11.48 -6.85
C SER A 169 18.67 -11.72 -5.77
N VAL A 170 18.21 -12.96 -5.61
CA VAL A 170 17.28 -13.35 -4.52
C VAL A 170 17.96 -13.17 -3.16
N LYS A 171 19.22 -13.56 -3.03
CA LYS A 171 19.97 -13.39 -1.77
C LYS A 171 20.18 -11.91 -1.42
N GLU A 172 20.46 -11.07 -2.43
CA GLU A 172 20.56 -9.61 -2.22
C GLU A 172 19.22 -9.00 -1.84
N ALA A 173 18.11 -9.45 -2.46
CA ALA A 173 16.77 -8.97 -2.11
C ALA A 173 16.40 -9.34 -0.66
N ILE A 174 16.66 -10.58 -0.24
CA ILE A 174 16.42 -11.00 1.15
C ILE A 174 17.25 -10.15 2.10
N LYS A 175 18.53 -9.96 1.80
CA LYS A 175 19.40 -9.13 2.63
C LYS A 175 18.90 -7.68 2.71
N PHE A 176 18.44 -7.11 1.59
CA PHE A 176 17.85 -5.76 1.58
C PHE A 176 16.66 -5.66 2.54
N VAL A 177 15.74 -6.62 2.48
CA VAL A 177 14.56 -6.65 3.36
C VAL A 177 15.00 -6.75 4.83
N ASP A 178 15.94 -7.62 5.14
CA ASP A 178 16.43 -7.80 6.51
C ASP A 178 17.16 -6.55 7.02
N ASP A 179 18.03 -5.94 6.20
CA ASP A 179 18.76 -4.69 6.53
C ASP A 179 17.78 -3.51 6.71
N PHE A 180 16.72 -3.44 5.89
CA PHE A 180 15.66 -2.43 6.01
C PHE A 180 14.91 -2.55 7.34
N GLU A 181 14.42 -3.75 7.64
CA GLU A 181 13.65 -4.01 8.86
C GLU A 181 14.51 -3.73 10.11
N GLU A 182 15.75 -4.21 10.11
CA GLU A 182 16.68 -3.98 11.23
C GLU A 182 16.97 -2.49 11.43
N THR A 183 17.20 -1.74 10.34
CA THR A 183 17.44 -0.30 10.39
C THR A 183 16.24 0.44 10.95
N ALA A 184 15.02 0.13 10.47
CA ALA A 184 13.79 0.76 10.94
C ALA A 184 13.55 0.49 12.43
N ILE A 185 13.73 -0.76 12.86
CA ILE A 185 13.56 -1.18 14.27
C ILE A 185 14.58 -0.49 15.19
N ASN A 186 15.85 -0.48 14.80
CA ASN A 186 16.92 0.12 15.60
C ASN A 186 16.71 1.63 15.76
N LEU A 187 16.32 2.31 14.67
CA LEU A 187 16.01 3.74 14.72
C LEU A 187 14.78 4.02 15.59
N GLY A 188 13.74 3.18 15.46
CA GLY A 188 12.56 3.27 16.32
C GLY A 188 12.88 3.13 17.80
N ALA A 189 13.74 2.16 18.14
CA ALA A 189 14.21 1.95 19.51
C ALA A 189 14.99 3.15 20.05
N GLU A 190 15.89 3.73 19.24
CA GLU A 190 16.67 4.92 19.60
C GLU A 190 15.77 6.13 19.88
N GLN A 191 14.74 6.32 19.07
CA GLN A 191 13.78 7.43 19.23
C GLN A 191 12.72 7.16 20.32
N GLY A 192 12.74 5.98 20.95
CA GLY A 192 11.84 5.62 22.04
C GLY A 192 10.44 5.17 21.61
N TYR A 193 10.25 4.82 20.35
CA TYR A 193 8.97 4.31 19.86
C TYR A 193 8.74 2.86 20.31
N ASP A 194 7.48 2.54 20.63
CA ASP A 194 7.05 1.16 20.97
C ASP A 194 6.73 0.35 19.73
N TYR A 195 6.20 1.01 18.70
CA TYR A 195 5.81 0.41 17.43
C TYR A 195 6.45 1.12 16.26
N VAL A 196 6.95 0.36 15.30
CA VAL A 196 7.45 0.81 14.01
C VAL A 196 6.57 0.18 12.94
N VAL A 197 5.91 1.01 12.13
CA VAL A 197 4.93 0.57 11.13
C VAL A 197 5.36 1.05 9.76
N CYS A 198 5.61 0.11 8.84
CA CYS A 198 6.10 0.37 7.48
C CYS A 198 5.21 -0.28 6.42
N GLY A 199 5.41 0.11 5.16
CA GLY A 199 5.05 -0.56 3.92
C GLY A 199 6.31 -0.87 3.11
N HIS A 200 6.32 -0.48 1.83
CA HIS A 200 7.45 -0.38 0.91
C HIS A 200 8.12 -1.70 0.47
N ILE A 201 8.36 -2.62 1.40
CA ILE A 201 9.01 -3.91 1.09
C ILE A 201 8.04 -5.03 0.73
N HIS A 202 6.74 -4.73 0.65
CA HIS A 202 5.66 -5.65 0.25
C HIS A 202 5.65 -6.98 1.04
N ARG A 203 6.09 -6.97 2.31
CA ARG A 203 6.20 -8.16 3.15
C ARG A 203 5.35 -8.01 4.40
N PRO A 204 4.10 -8.51 4.40
CA PRO A 204 3.24 -8.40 5.57
C PRO A 204 3.85 -9.14 6.76
N GLN A 205 4.02 -8.42 7.88
CA GLN A 205 4.67 -8.99 9.04
C GLN A 205 4.27 -8.31 10.33
N MET A 206 4.20 -9.10 11.39
CA MET A 206 4.11 -8.61 12.77
C MET A 206 5.12 -9.37 13.62
N ARG A 207 6.10 -8.66 14.19
CA ARG A 207 7.09 -9.30 15.07
C ARG A 207 7.50 -8.37 16.21
N THR A 208 7.86 -8.98 17.32
CA THR A 208 8.46 -8.28 18.45
C THR A 208 9.96 -8.51 18.45
N VAL A 209 10.72 -7.43 18.59
CA VAL A 209 12.18 -7.45 18.61
C VAL A 209 12.68 -6.77 19.87
N GLU A 210 13.62 -7.38 20.54
CA GLU A 210 14.37 -6.74 21.62
C GLU A 210 15.69 -6.20 21.04
N THR A 211 15.85 -4.89 21.10
CA THR A 211 17.08 -4.21 20.66
C THR A 211 17.42 -3.06 21.61
N LYS A 212 18.70 -2.87 21.91
CA LYS A 212 19.19 -1.80 22.80
C LYS A 212 18.47 -1.76 24.15
N GLY A 213 18.10 -2.92 24.70
CA GLY A 213 17.37 -3.05 25.97
C GLY A 213 15.92 -2.60 25.92
N LYS A 214 15.35 -2.39 24.72
CA LYS A 214 13.95 -2.04 24.49
C LYS A 214 13.25 -3.08 23.67
N LYS A 215 11.95 -3.25 23.95
CA LYS A 215 11.04 -4.09 23.17
C LYS A 215 10.30 -3.21 22.16
N VAL A 216 10.54 -3.44 20.88
CA VAL A 216 9.86 -2.75 19.77
C VAL A 216 9.02 -3.75 19.01
N ILE A 217 7.82 -3.36 18.64
CA ILE A 217 6.93 -4.16 17.79
C ILE A 217 7.00 -3.58 16.38
N TYR A 218 7.50 -4.39 15.44
CA TYR A 218 7.53 -4.08 14.02
C TYR A 218 6.29 -4.63 13.33
N LEU A 219 5.65 -3.78 12.53
CA LEU A 219 4.48 -4.09 11.73
C LEU A 219 4.72 -3.67 10.28
N ASN A 220 4.39 -4.54 9.32
CA ASN A 220 4.34 -4.18 7.92
C ASN A 220 2.98 -4.56 7.34
N SER A 221 2.34 -3.64 6.62
CA SER A 221 1.00 -3.81 6.07
C SER A 221 0.94 -4.70 4.84
N GLY A 222 2.09 -5.05 4.25
CA GLY A 222 2.15 -5.74 2.97
C GLY A 222 1.76 -4.84 1.81
N ASP A 223 0.98 -5.34 0.87
CA ASP A 223 0.62 -4.64 -0.36
C ASP A 223 -0.74 -5.12 -0.93
N TRP A 224 -1.23 -4.41 -1.96
CA TRP A 224 -2.44 -4.79 -2.73
C TRP A 224 -2.11 -5.13 -4.18
N VAL A 225 -0.90 -5.65 -4.41
CA VAL A 225 -0.37 -6.12 -5.70
C VAL A 225 -0.14 -7.63 -5.69
N GLU A 226 0.40 -8.18 -4.59
CA GLU A 226 0.73 -9.60 -4.46
C GLU A 226 0.10 -10.24 -3.22
N SER A 227 0.22 -9.60 -2.05
CA SER A 227 -0.20 -10.20 -0.77
C SER A 227 -1.64 -9.86 -0.37
N LEU A 228 -2.23 -8.78 -0.87
CA LEU A 228 -3.60 -8.31 -0.61
C LEU A 228 -3.90 -8.24 0.90
N THR A 229 -3.05 -7.55 1.65
CA THR A 229 -3.10 -7.52 3.10
C THR A 229 -3.34 -6.12 3.65
N ALA A 230 -3.82 -6.07 4.89
CA ALA A 230 -3.95 -4.85 5.68
C ALA A 230 -3.63 -5.13 7.16
N LEU A 231 -3.19 -4.10 7.88
CA LEU A 231 -3.13 -4.16 9.34
C LEU A 231 -4.44 -3.64 9.91
N GLU A 232 -5.08 -4.45 10.75
CA GLU A 232 -6.30 -4.10 11.45
C GLU A 232 -6.06 -3.98 12.96
N TYR A 233 -6.53 -2.88 13.57
CA TYR A 233 -6.52 -2.69 15.02
C TYR A 233 -7.94 -2.69 15.56
N LYS A 234 -8.20 -3.60 16.48
CA LYS A 234 -9.48 -3.72 17.16
C LYS A 234 -9.29 -4.22 18.58
N TRP A 235 -10.05 -3.68 19.53
CA TRP A 235 -10.02 -4.07 20.95
C TRP A 235 -8.61 -4.08 21.58
N GLY A 236 -7.73 -3.21 21.09
CA GLY A 236 -6.39 -3.09 21.64
C GLY A 236 -5.36 -4.05 21.05
N ARG A 237 -5.67 -4.75 19.96
CA ARG A 237 -4.78 -5.71 19.29
C ARG A 237 -4.67 -5.43 17.81
N TRP A 238 -3.48 -5.62 17.27
CA TRP A 238 -3.22 -5.66 15.83
C TRP A 238 -3.39 -7.07 15.29
N SER A 239 -3.85 -7.17 14.06
CA SER A 239 -3.85 -8.39 13.25
C SER A 239 -3.52 -8.04 11.80
N ILE A 240 -2.96 -9.00 11.07
CA ILE A 240 -2.87 -8.92 9.61
C ILE A 240 -4.18 -9.52 9.07
N TYR A 241 -4.87 -8.75 8.26
CA TYR A 241 -5.95 -9.22 7.40
C TYR A 241 -5.35 -9.64 6.06
N GLU A 242 -5.75 -10.77 5.55
CA GLU A 242 -5.45 -11.25 4.21
C GLU A 242 -6.77 -11.43 3.46
N TYR A 243 -6.84 -10.91 2.23
CA TYR A 243 -8.06 -10.98 1.44
C TYR A 243 -8.35 -12.42 1.00
N ASP A 244 -9.53 -12.90 1.33
CA ASP A 244 -10.05 -14.20 0.90
C ASP A 244 -11.26 -13.99 0.00
N GLU A 245 -11.15 -14.36 -1.27
CA GLU A 245 -12.22 -14.22 -2.25
C GLU A 245 -13.48 -15.00 -1.85
N SER A 246 -13.31 -16.15 -1.18
CA SER A 246 -14.42 -17.00 -0.73
C SER A 246 -15.34 -16.32 0.27
N GLU A 247 -14.84 -15.40 1.12
CA GLU A 247 -15.65 -14.61 2.04
C GLU A 247 -16.65 -13.72 1.29
N TYR A 248 -16.26 -13.21 0.12
CA TYR A 248 -17.07 -12.27 -0.68
C TYR A 248 -18.01 -13.01 -1.64
N GLU A 249 -17.63 -14.14 -2.18
CA GLU A 249 -18.49 -15.01 -2.96
C GLU A 249 -19.63 -15.60 -2.12
N ALA A 250 -19.34 -16.02 -0.88
CA ALA A 250 -20.34 -16.50 0.06
C ALA A 250 -21.38 -15.42 0.41
N ILE A 251 -20.94 -14.16 0.58
CA ILE A 251 -21.85 -13.03 0.83
C ILE A 251 -22.72 -12.76 -0.40
N SER A 252 -22.15 -12.81 -1.60
CA SER A 252 -22.86 -12.58 -2.87
C SER A 252 -23.87 -13.70 -3.17
N SER A 253 -23.56 -14.96 -2.85
CA SER A 253 -24.43 -16.09 -3.09
C SER A 253 -25.57 -16.24 -2.08
N THR A 254 -25.40 -15.70 -0.87
CA THR A 254 -26.42 -15.72 0.21
C THR A 254 -27.40 -14.54 0.12
N MET A 255 -27.04 -13.49 -0.62
CA MET A 255 -27.91 -12.34 -0.84
C MET A 255 -28.89 -12.64 -1.98
N HIS A 256 -30.17 -12.83 -1.66
CA HIS A 256 -31.27 -12.74 -2.64
C HIS A 256 -31.20 -11.36 -3.32
N VAL A 257 -31.67 -11.29 -4.58
CA VAL A 257 -31.66 -10.08 -5.43
C VAL A 257 -32.21 -8.81 -4.76
N GLN A 258 -33.01 -8.94 -3.71
CA GLN A 258 -33.53 -7.82 -2.91
C GLN A 258 -32.50 -7.19 -1.96
N ASP A 259 -31.43 -7.91 -1.58
CA ASP A 259 -30.39 -7.39 -0.69
C ASP A 259 -29.21 -6.76 -1.44
N LEU A 260 -29.18 -6.87 -2.77
CA LEU A 260 -28.21 -6.16 -3.61
C LEU A 260 -28.31 -4.63 -3.47
N ASN A 261 -29.49 -4.13 -3.06
CA ASN A 261 -29.68 -2.71 -2.73
C ASN A 261 -28.96 -2.26 -1.45
N LEU A 262 -28.59 -3.17 -0.53
CA LEU A 262 -27.80 -2.83 0.66
C LEU A 262 -26.34 -2.46 0.32
N PHE A 263 -25.83 -2.88 -0.85
CA PHE A 263 -24.55 -2.39 -1.40
C PHE A 263 -24.73 -1.12 -2.23
N ASN A 264 -25.97 -0.79 -2.59
CA ASN A 264 -26.38 0.40 -3.33
C ASN A 264 -26.97 1.49 -2.41
N ASP A 265 -26.69 1.49 -1.09
CA ASP A 265 -26.95 2.64 -0.20
C ASP A 265 -26.22 3.93 -0.64
N ASP A 266 -25.82 3.96 -1.90
CA ASP A 266 -25.12 5.01 -2.60
C ASP A 266 -26.03 5.75 -3.60
N ASP A 267 -27.35 5.54 -3.57
CA ASP A 267 -28.31 5.99 -4.60
C ASP A 267 -28.71 7.47 -4.53
N ASP A 268 -27.92 8.35 -3.94
CA ASP A 268 -28.18 9.80 -4.02
C ASP A 268 -26.93 10.60 -4.40
N MET A 269 -26.29 10.26 -5.50
CA MET A 269 -25.39 11.19 -6.18
C MET A 269 -25.64 11.11 -7.67
N ASP A 270 -26.17 12.21 -8.21
CA ASP A 270 -26.24 12.47 -9.65
C ASP A 270 -24.97 11.99 -10.37
N ASP A 271 -25.17 11.26 -11.46
CA ASP A 271 -24.15 10.82 -12.42
C ASP A 271 -23.47 12.01 -13.13
N HIS A 272 -22.91 12.94 -12.35
CA HIS A 272 -21.90 13.85 -12.89
C HIS A 272 -20.58 13.06 -12.94
N GLU A 273 -20.30 12.52 -14.11
CA GLU A 273 -18.99 11.99 -14.49
C GLU A 273 -17.94 13.10 -14.36
N PHE A 274 -17.38 13.25 -13.16
CA PHE A 274 -16.13 14.01 -13.04
C PHE A 274 -15.01 13.18 -13.66
N SER A 275 -14.37 13.74 -14.68
CA SER A 275 -13.19 13.10 -15.25
C SER A 275 -12.08 13.04 -14.18
N PRO A 276 -11.20 12.02 -14.19
CA PRO A 276 -10.05 11.95 -13.29
C PRO A 276 -9.19 13.22 -13.30
N GLU A 277 -9.15 13.90 -14.45
CA GLU A 277 -8.44 15.15 -14.66
C GLU A 277 -9.12 16.31 -13.91
N GLU A 278 -10.46 16.36 -13.88
CA GLU A 278 -11.21 17.40 -13.16
C GLU A 278 -11.07 17.27 -11.64
N ILE A 279 -11.11 16.05 -11.10
CA ILE A 279 -10.88 15.81 -9.67
C ILE A 279 -9.45 16.20 -9.29
N PHE A 280 -8.46 15.83 -10.10
CA PHE A 280 -7.06 16.20 -9.87
C PHE A 280 -6.84 17.72 -10.01
N LEU A 281 -7.50 18.37 -10.98
CA LEU A 281 -7.42 19.81 -11.18
C LEU A 281 -8.10 20.58 -10.05
N ASP A 282 -9.26 20.12 -9.56
CA ASP A 282 -9.93 20.74 -8.41
C ASP A 282 -9.12 20.58 -7.13
N PHE A 283 -8.59 19.38 -6.88
CA PHE A 283 -7.66 19.13 -5.79
C PHE A 283 -6.40 20.01 -5.88
N SER A 284 -5.80 20.09 -7.07
CA SER A 284 -4.61 20.93 -7.32
C SER A 284 -4.91 22.42 -7.15
N ARG A 285 -6.08 22.92 -7.61
CA ARG A 285 -6.50 24.32 -7.45
C ARG A 285 -6.73 24.68 -5.99
N ARG A 286 -7.38 23.81 -5.22
CA ARG A 286 -7.60 24.04 -3.78
C ARG A 286 -6.26 24.06 -3.02
N MET A 287 -5.31 23.24 -3.42
CA MET A 287 -3.96 23.21 -2.87
C MET A 287 -3.17 24.49 -3.18
N MET A 288 -3.33 25.06 -4.39
CA MET A 288 -2.65 26.32 -4.77
C MET A 288 -3.28 27.55 -4.09
N ASN A 289 -4.60 27.56 -3.91
CA ASN A 289 -5.30 28.70 -3.31
C ASN A 289 -5.00 28.86 -1.81
N GLN A 290 -4.71 27.80 -1.08
CA GLN A 290 -4.31 27.91 0.33
C GLN A 290 -2.92 28.53 0.53
N ARG A 291 -2.03 28.51 -0.49
CA ARG A 291 -0.74 29.22 -0.43
C ARG A 291 -0.85 30.75 -0.57
N SER A 292 -1.91 31.25 -1.19
CA SER A 292 -2.10 32.70 -1.37
C SER A 292 -2.72 33.38 -0.15
N SER A 293 -3.32 32.63 0.76
CA SER A 293 -3.95 33.15 2.00
C SER A 293 -3.04 33.01 3.24
N ALA A 294 -1.85 32.42 3.11
CA ALA A 294 -0.87 32.25 4.19
C ALA A 294 0.40 33.12 4.04
N LYS A 295 0.32 34.19 3.22
CA LYS A 295 1.35 35.26 3.11
C LYS A 295 0.86 36.54 3.75
#